data_e1e3c9979bc4f03396d4bc6ca2b09631
#
_entry.id   e1e3c9979bc4f03396d4bc6ca2b09631
#
_cell.length_a   1.000
_cell.length_b   1.000
_cell.length_c   1.000
_cell.angle_alpha   90.00
_cell.angle_beta   90.00
_cell.angle_gamma   90.00
#
_symmetry.space_group_name_H-M   'P 1'
#
loop_
_entity.id
_entity.type
_entity.pdbx_description
1 polymer ?
#
loop_
_entity_poly.entity_id
_entity_poly.type
_entity_poly.pdbx_seq_one_letter_code
_entity_poly.pdbx_strand_id
1 'polypeptide(L)'
;MSFLILGFITGLSLIFAIGAQNIFVIEQGLKKQYVFLVCLICSISDLILIFLGIFLFEYFKIYFTKNIELFFNILLFIFLIYFIYSKVRSLYKSSEINFEGNNLSLKNIIIKTLGFTYLNPHVYSDTVFFLGNFSKNFLISHKYFFGIGASIASFLFFFSLGYLAKFFSNYLIDSKAWKIINFFIIIFMTVLSSYVFIEIINLI
;
A
#
# COMPACT_ATOMS: atom_id res chain seq x y z
N MET A 1 -23.20 -18.67 -3.48
CA MET A 1 -21.76 -18.31 -3.43
C MET A 1 -21.37 -18.23 -1.97
N SER A 2 -20.31 -18.88 -1.52
CA SER A 2 -19.92 -18.78 -0.12
C SER A 2 -19.42 -17.35 0.17
N PHE A 3 -19.72 -16.79 1.34
CA PHE A 3 -19.27 -15.45 1.73
C PHE A 3 -17.76 -15.32 1.76
N LEU A 4 -17.05 -16.43 1.93
CA LEU A 4 -15.59 -16.48 1.83
C LEU A 4 -15.11 -16.13 0.40
N ILE A 5 -15.71 -16.76 -0.64
CA ILE A 5 -15.38 -16.49 -2.04
C ILE A 5 -15.77 -15.06 -2.41
N LEU A 6 -16.92 -14.59 -1.93
CA LEU A 6 -17.37 -13.22 -2.14
C LEU A 6 -16.36 -12.21 -1.55
N GLY A 7 -15.93 -12.44 -0.29
CA GLY A 7 -14.91 -11.62 0.35
C GLY A 7 -13.58 -11.64 -0.39
N PHE A 8 -13.15 -12.82 -0.84
CA PHE A 8 -11.92 -12.97 -1.60
C PHE A 8 -11.94 -12.17 -2.91
N ILE A 9 -13.00 -12.31 -3.71
CA ILE A 9 -13.11 -11.60 -4.99
C ILE A 9 -13.22 -10.09 -4.77
N THR A 10 -14.05 -9.66 -3.81
CA THR A 10 -14.22 -8.23 -3.50
C THR A 10 -12.91 -7.62 -2.99
N GLY A 11 -12.25 -8.27 -2.02
CA GLY A 11 -10.97 -7.82 -1.50
C GLY A 11 -9.90 -7.75 -2.58
N LEU A 12 -9.79 -8.79 -3.42
CA LEU A 12 -8.83 -8.81 -4.51
C LEU A 12 -9.08 -7.67 -5.51
N SER A 13 -10.33 -7.39 -5.86
CA SER A 13 -10.70 -6.32 -6.80
C SER A 13 -10.28 -4.94 -6.32
N LEU A 14 -10.36 -4.69 -5.00
CA LEU A 14 -9.97 -3.41 -4.41
C LEU A 14 -8.43 -3.26 -4.36
N ILE A 15 -7.73 -4.30 -3.95
CA ILE A 15 -6.27 -4.29 -3.78
C ILE A 15 -5.54 -4.21 -5.12
N PHE A 16 -6.16 -4.64 -6.23
CA PHE A 16 -5.59 -4.52 -7.58
C PHE A 16 -5.36 -3.07 -8.02
N ALA A 17 -6.01 -2.10 -7.40
CA ALA A 17 -5.73 -0.68 -7.63
C ALA A 17 -4.30 -0.36 -7.19
N ILE A 18 -3.41 -0.08 -8.15
CA ILE A 18 -2.00 0.17 -7.87
C ILE A 18 -1.84 1.51 -7.17
N GLY A 19 -1.49 1.45 -5.88
CA GLY A 19 -1.21 2.61 -5.03
C GLY A 19 0.27 2.70 -4.61
N ALA A 20 0.59 3.71 -3.79
CA ALA A 20 1.93 3.92 -3.25
C ALA A 20 2.46 2.72 -2.47
N GLN A 21 1.61 2.04 -1.71
CA GLN A 21 1.93 0.83 -0.95
C GLN A 21 2.40 -0.30 -1.88
N ASN A 22 1.66 -0.57 -2.96
CA ASN A 22 2.00 -1.63 -3.92
C ASN A 22 3.33 -1.36 -4.61
N ILE A 23 3.58 -0.11 -5.02
CA ILE A 23 4.86 0.30 -5.61
C ILE A 23 6.01 0.12 -4.63
N PHE A 24 5.81 0.40 -3.35
CA PHE A 24 6.83 0.19 -2.34
C PHE A 24 7.13 -1.32 -2.14
N VAL A 25 6.11 -2.17 -2.14
CA VAL A 25 6.29 -3.65 -2.09
C VAL A 25 7.09 -4.14 -3.28
N ILE A 26 6.76 -3.68 -4.50
CA ILE A 26 7.51 -4.00 -5.71
C ILE A 26 8.98 -3.56 -5.58
N GLU A 27 9.20 -2.34 -5.12
CA GLU A 27 10.57 -1.81 -4.93
C GLU A 27 11.39 -2.68 -3.96
N GLN A 28 10.81 -3.07 -2.82
CA GLN A 28 11.51 -3.92 -1.85
C GLN A 28 11.74 -5.34 -2.41
N GLY A 29 10.78 -5.86 -3.19
CA GLY A 29 10.94 -7.11 -3.93
C GLY A 29 12.12 -7.06 -4.90
N LEU A 30 12.18 -6.05 -5.75
CA LEU A 30 13.26 -5.85 -6.72
C LEU A 30 14.63 -5.66 -6.04
N LYS A 31 14.68 -5.00 -4.88
CA LYS A 31 15.90 -4.85 -4.08
C LYS A 31 16.26 -6.08 -3.27
N LYS A 32 15.40 -7.08 -3.20
CA LYS A 32 15.51 -8.27 -2.33
C LYS A 32 15.65 -7.92 -0.85
N GLN A 33 15.13 -6.76 -0.42
CA GLN A 33 15.28 -6.25 0.95
C GLN A 33 14.02 -6.49 1.76
N TYR A 34 14.12 -7.31 2.81
CA TYR A 34 13.06 -7.58 3.78
C TYR A 34 11.68 -7.88 3.18
N VAL A 35 11.64 -8.54 2.02
CA VAL A 35 10.42 -8.77 1.22
C VAL A 35 9.34 -9.43 2.06
N PHE A 36 9.68 -10.50 2.79
CA PHE A 36 8.75 -11.20 3.67
C PHE A 36 8.11 -10.26 4.70
N LEU A 37 8.94 -9.44 5.35
CA LEU A 37 8.49 -8.53 6.41
C LEU A 37 7.56 -7.45 5.86
N VAL A 38 7.90 -6.87 4.72
CA VAL A 38 7.07 -5.85 4.07
C VAL A 38 5.72 -6.42 3.66
N CYS A 39 5.70 -7.58 2.99
CA CYS A 39 4.46 -8.27 2.62
C CYS A 39 3.62 -8.61 3.87
N LEU A 40 4.26 -9.08 4.93
CA LEU A 40 3.59 -9.45 6.17
C LEU A 40 2.96 -8.23 6.86
N ILE A 41 3.69 -7.10 6.96
CA ILE A 41 3.18 -5.86 7.56
C ILE A 41 1.97 -5.36 6.75
N CYS A 42 2.05 -5.31 5.42
CA CYS A 42 0.94 -4.89 4.57
C CYS A 42 -0.29 -5.79 4.78
N SER A 43 -0.10 -7.11 4.71
CA SER A 43 -1.19 -8.07 4.84
C SER A 43 -1.84 -8.08 6.24
N ILE A 44 -1.03 -7.98 7.31
CA ILE A 44 -1.56 -7.88 8.68
C ILE A 44 -2.30 -6.56 8.90
N SER A 45 -1.77 -5.45 8.35
CA SER A 45 -2.45 -4.16 8.42
C SER A 45 -3.80 -4.21 7.73
N ASP A 46 -3.87 -4.79 6.53
CA ASP A 46 -5.13 -4.98 5.82
C ASP A 46 -6.10 -5.86 6.61
N LEU A 47 -5.62 -6.99 7.16
CA LEU A 47 -6.45 -7.87 7.99
C LEU A 47 -7.09 -7.08 9.14
N ILE A 48 -6.29 -6.29 9.87
CA ILE A 48 -6.79 -5.47 10.98
C ILE A 48 -7.83 -4.46 10.47
N LEU A 49 -7.54 -3.73 9.41
CA LEU A 49 -8.42 -2.70 8.86
C LEU A 49 -9.71 -3.30 8.26
N ILE A 50 -9.64 -4.45 7.60
CA ILE A 50 -10.79 -5.17 7.07
C ILE A 50 -11.74 -5.55 8.20
N PHE A 51 -11.23 -6.17 9.27
CA PHE A 51 -12.08 -6.56 10.39
C PHE A 51 -12.60 -5.36 11.18
N LEU A 52 -11.80 -4.31 11.36
CA LEU A 52 -12.28 -3.05 11.92
C LEU A 52 -13.41 -2.46 11.08
N GLY A 53 -13.27 -2.44 9.74
CA GLY A 53 -14.32 -1.97 8.84
C GLY A 53 -15.60 -2.80 8.95
N ILE A 54 -15.49 -4.12 8.82
CA ILE A 54 -16.64 -5.04 8.81
C ILE A 54 -17.47 -4.96 10.11
N PHE A 55 -16.79 -4.81 11.26
CA PHE A 55 -17.48 -4.82 12.56
C PHE A 55 -17.74 -3.42 13.13
N LEU A 56 -16.92 -2.41 12.80
CA LEU A 56 -17.01 -1.07 13.39
C LEU A 56 -17.38 0.02 12.38
N PHE A 57 -17.82 -0.35 11.17
CA PHE A 57 -18.15 0.61 10.11
C PHE A 57 -19.10 1.72 10.58
N GLU A 58 -20.17 1.37 11.31
CA GLU A 58 -21.16 2.31 11.79
C GLU A 58 -20.58 3.36 12.77
N TYR A 59 -19.57 2.97 13.55
CA TYR A 59 -18.83 3.87 14.42
C TYR A 59 -17.86 4.75 13.64
N PHE A 60 -17.09 4.18 12.73
CA PHE A 60 -16.08 4.92 11.98
C PHE A 60 -16.66 5.94 11.01
N LYS A 61 -17.80 5.65 10.37
CA LYS A 61 -18.42 6.59 9.43
C LYS A 61 -18.79 7.94 10.05
N ILE A 62 -19.05 7.96 11.36
CA ILE A 62 -19.39 9.20 12.09
C ILE A 62 -18.13 10.07 12.28
N TYR A 63 -16.98 9.43 12.50
CA TYR A 63 -15.72 10.13 12.77
C TYR A 63 -14.93 10.46 11.52
N PHE A 64 -15.09 9.71 10.42
CA PHE A 64 -14.38 9.98 9.18
C PHE A 64 -15.01 11.15 8.44
N THR A 65 -14.75 12.33 8.98
CA THR A 65 -15.22 13.59 8.42
C THR A 65 -14.29 14.09 7.33
N LYS A 66 -14.78 15.02 6.49
CA LYS A 66 -14.00 15.75 5.49
C LYS A 66 -12.65 16.28 6.05
N ASN A 67 -12.65 16.78 7.29
CA ASN A 67 -11.46 17.32 7.94
C ASN A 67 -10.41 16.23 8.26
N ILE A 68 -10.85 15.04 8.65
CA ILE A 68 -9.96 13.90 8.92
C ILE A 68 -9.36 13.39 7.62
N GLU A 69 -10.16 13.28 6.58
CA GLU A 69 -9.69 12.90 5.23
C GLU A 69 -8.67 13.91 4.71
N LEU A 70 -8.95 15.21 4.84
CA LEU A 70 -8.01 16.28 4.50
C LEU A 70 -6.70 16.16 5.28
N PHE A 71 -6.75 15.89 6.57
CA PHE A 71 -5.57 15.70 7.41
C PHE A 71 -4.70 14.55 6.91
N PHE A 72 -5.30 13.39 6.62
CA PHE A 72 -4.55 12.24 6.09
C PHE A 72 -3.98 12.50 4.69
N ASN A 73 -4.72 13.19 3.81
CA ASN A 73 -4.23 13.56 2.49
C ASN A 73 -3.02 14.51 2.58
N ILE A 74 -3.04 15.48 3.49
CA ILE A 74 -1.90 16.38 3.72
C ILE A 74 -0.69 15.58 4.22
N LEU A 75 -0.85 14.67 5.18
CA LEU A 75 0.24 13.82 5.68
C LEU A 75 0.81 12.93 4.58
N LEU A 76 -0.06 12.30 3.79
CA LEU A 76 0.36 11.49 2.65
C LEU A 76 1.13 12.32 1.62
N PHE A 77 0.63 13.51 1.28
CA PHE A 77 1.29 14.41 0.34
C PHE A 77 2.72 14.76 0.80
N ILE A 78 2.88 15.18 2.05
CA ILE A 78 4.20 15.49 2.63
C ILE A 78 5.11 14.26 2.57
N PHE A 79 4.58 13.08 2.92
CA PHE A 79 5.33 11.83 2.89
C PHE A 79 5.76 11.44 1.46
N LEU A 80 4.89 11.60 0.46
CA LEU A 80 5.21 11.35 -0.95
C LEU A 80 6.28 12.30 -1.47
N ILE A 81 6.18 13.60 -1.17
CA ILE A 81 7.20 14.60 -1.54
C ILE A 81 8.56 14.24 -0.92
N TYR A 82 8.59 13.89 0.37
CA TYR A 82 9.83 13.43 1.02
C TYR A 82 10.40 12.18 0.35
N PHE A 83 9.55 11.21 0.00
CA PHE A 83 9.97 9.98 -0.67
C PHE A 83 10.55 10.27 -2.07
N ILE A 84 9.85 11.09 -2.87
CA ILE A 84 10.31 11.51 -4.21
C ILE A 84 11.66 12.23 -4.10
N TYR A 85 11.79 13.20 -3.19
CA TYR A 85 13.05 13.90 -2.95
C TYR A 85 14.20 12.95 -2.60
N SER A 86 13.96 12.01 -1.69
CA SER A 86 14.94 10.99 -1.30
C SER A 86 15.38 10.13 -2.49
N LYS A 87 14.44 9.76 -3.37
CA LYS A 87 14.70 8.99 -4.59
C LYS A 87 15.51 9.79 -5.62
N VAL A 88 15.10 11.02 -5.91
CA VAL A 88 15.82 11.90 -6.83
C VAL A 88 17.24 12.13 -6.35
N ARG A 89 17.42 12.45 -5.06
CA ARG A 89 18.76 12.62 -4.47
C ARG A 89 19.63 11.36 -4.61
N SER A 90 19.05 10.17 -4.51
CA SER A 90 19.79 8.91 -4.69
C SER A 90 20.27 8.71 -6.13
N LEU A 91 19.53 9.19 -7.14
CA LEU A 91 19.95 9.12 -8.54
C LEU A 91 21.18 10.00 -8.82
N TYR A 92 21.28 11.16 -8.17
CA TYR A 92 22.43 12.08 -8.36
C TYR A 92 23.68 11.66 -7.56
N LYS A 93 23.53 10.93 -6.46
CA LYS A 93 24.68 10.49 -5.65
C LYS A 93 25.40 9.23 -6.15
N SER A 94 24.84 8.51 -7.08
CA SER A 94 25.36 7.22 -7.54
C SER A 94 26.32 7.36 -8.71
N SER A 95 27.54 7.85 -8.46
CA SER A 95 28.71 7.55 -9.32
C SER A 95 29.26 6.14 -9.09
N GLU A 96 28.87 5.46 -8.01
CA GLU A 96 29.14 4.04 -7.78
C GLU A 96 27.86 3.39 -7.24
N ILE A 97 27.14 2.66 -8.11
CA ILE A 97 26.04 1.83 -7.68
C ILE A 97 26.65 0.55 -7.07
N ASN A 98 27.08 0.63 -5.83
CA ASN A 98 27.27 -0.55 -5.02
C ASN A 98 25.87 -1.09 -4.68
N PHE A 99 25.47 -2.18 -5.33
CA PHE A 99 24.27 -2.94 -5.02
C PHE A 99 24.24 -3.40 -3.55
N GLU A 100 25.39 -3.42 -2.88
CA GLU A 100 25.55 -3.73 -1.46
C GLU A 100 25.42 -2.52 -0.52
N GLY A 101 25.47 -1.27 -1.03
CA GLY A 101 25.74 -0.09 -0.20
C GLY A 101 24.53 0.68 0.35
N ASN A 102 23.29 0.44 -0.09
CA ASN A 102 22.11 1.15 0.41
C ASN A 102 21.04 0.22 0.99
N ASN A 103 21.47 -0.72 1.83
CA ASN A 103 20.54 -1.47 2.66
C ASN A 103 19.88 -0.52 3.64
N LEU A 104 18.60 -0.22 3.40
CA LEU A 104 17.80 0.51 4.39
C LEU A 104 17.84 -0.28 5.69
N SER A 105 18.03 0.41 6.81
CA SER A 105 17.90 -0.26 8.10
C SER A 105 16.49 -0.83 8.25
N LEU A 106 16.36 -1.94 8.94
CA LEU A 106 15.10 -2.60 9.24
C LEU A 106 14.06 -1.60 9.76
N LYS A 107 14.47 -0.70 10.68
CA LYS A 107 13.63 0.36 11.22
C LYS A 107 13.05 1.27 10.12
N ASN A 108 13.89 1.70 9.19
CA ASN A 108 13.45 2.58 8.11
C ASN A 108 12.47 1.89 7.14
N ILE A 109 12.64 0.59 6.90
CA ILE A 109 11.71 -0.19 6.08
C ILE A 109 10.36 -0.31 6.77
N ILE A 110 10.34 -0.65 8.06
CA ILE A 110 9.10 -0.74 8.83
C ILE A 110 8.37 0.61 8.81
N ILE A 111 9.07 1.71 9.13
CA ILE A 111 8.46 3.06 9.14
C ILE A 111 7.88 3.42 7.76
N LYS A 112 8.61 3.15 6.68
CA LYS A 112 8.12 3.43 5.33
C LYS A 112 6.91 2.56 4.97
N THR A 113 6.95 1.27 5.30
CA THR A 113 5.81 0.37 5.05
C THR A 113 4.56 0.85 5.77
N LEU A 114 4.68 1.16 7.06
CA LEU A 114 3.57 1.71 7.86
C LEU A 114 3.10 3.06 7.32
N GLY A 115 4.02 3.92 6.88
CA GLY A 115 3.69 5.22 6.27
C GLY A 115 2.86 5.05 5.00
N PHE A 116 3.29 4.21 4.07
CA PHE A 116 2.54 3.94 2.83
C PHE A 116 1.20 3.24 3.07
N THR A 117 1.05 2.53 4.17
CA THR A 117 -0.21 1.86 4.55
C THR A 117 -1.14 2.83 5.27
N TYR A 118 -0.71 3.39 6.41
CA TYR A 118 -1.60 4.11 7.31
C TYR A 118 -1.76 5.61 7.03
N LEU A 119 -0.84 6.23 6.28
CA LEU A 119 -1.04 7.62 5.83
C LEU A 119 -1.88 7.71 4.55
N ASN A 120 -2.10 6.61 3.86
CA ASN A 120 -2.86 6.57 2.63
C ASN A 120 -4.37 6.48 2.91
N PRO A 121 -5.18 7.54 2.64
CA PRO A 121 -6.61 7.53 2.91
C PRO A 121 -7.36 6.49 2.07
N HIS A 122 -6.87 6.15 0.86
CA HIS A 122 -7.49 5.13 0.01
C HIS A 122 -7.51 3.75 0.68
N VAL A 123 -6.52 3.41 1.51
CA VAL A 123 -6.52 2.15 2.25
C VAL A 123 -7.73 2.06 3.19
N TYR A 124 -8.09 3.17 3.85
CA TYR A 124 -9.28 3.23 4.71
C TYR A 124 -10.57 3.19 3.88
N SER A 125 -10.61 3.92 2.76
CA SER A 125 -11.77 3.89 1.86
C SER A 125 -12.09 2.48 1.39
N ASP A 126 -11.07 1.73 1.01
CA ASP A 126 -11.23 0.38 0.46
C ASP A 126 -11.50 -0.67 1.55
N THR A 127 -10.72 -0.67 2.62
CA THR A 127 -10.81 -1.71 3.65
C THR A 127 -11.88 -1.42 4.69
N VAL A 128 -11.90 -0.21 5.27
CA VAL A 128 -12.83 0.13 6.37
C VAL A 128 -14.19 0.51 5.81
N PHE A 129 -14.23 1.43 4.82
CA PHE A 129 -15.51 2.00 4.38
C PHE A 129 -16.19 1.12 3.33
N PHE A 130 -15.51 0.71 2.28
CA PHE A 130 -16.14 -0.08 1.24
C PHE A 130 -16.53 -1.47 1.74
N LEU A 131 -15.58 -2.26 2.28
CA LEU A 131 -15.86 -3.60 2.78
C LEU A 131 -16.80 -3.57 3.98
N GLY A 132 -16.68 -2.56 4.86
CA GLY A 132 -17.58 -2.35 5.98
C GLY A 132 -19.01 -2.07 5.53
N ASN A 133 -19.21 -1.12 4.62
CA ASN A 133 -20.53 -0.79 4.08
C ASN A 133 -21.14 -1.97 3.29
N PHE A 134 -20.34 -2.66 2.48
CA PHE A 134 -20.78 -3.80 1.71
C PHE A 134 -21.30 -4.94 2.61
N SER A 135 -20.64 -5.17 3.73
CA SER A 135 -20.95 -6.26 4.67
C SER A 135 -21.93 -5.88 5.79
N LYS A 136 -22.37 -4.61 5.87
CA LYS A 136 -23.16 -4.09 7.01
C LYS A 136 -24.41 -4.93 7.33
N ASN A 137 -25.12 -5.41 6.31
CA ASN A 137 -26.36 -6.18 6.44
C ASN A 137 -26.14 -7.71 6.53
N PHE A 138 -24.89 -8.19 6.55
CA PHE A 138 -24.60 -9.62 6.66
C PHE A 138 -24.82 -10.09 8.10
N LEU A 139 -25.25 -11.34 8.23
CA LEU A 139 -25.24 -12.04 9.52
C LEU A 139 -23.81 -12.12 10.08
N ILE A 140 -23.66 -12.13 11.38
CA ILE A 140 -22.33 -12.13 12.03
C ILE A 140 -21.42 -13.24 11.50
N SER A 141 -21.95 -14.46 11.36
CA SER A 141 -21.20 -15.58 10.77
C SER A 141 -20.71 -15.29 9.35
N HIS A 142 -21.57 -14.67 8.52
CA HIS A 142 -21.23 -14.29 7.14
C HIS A 142 -20.19 -13.18 7.08
N LYS A 143 -20.21 -12.24 8.04
CA LYS A 143 -19.18 -11.19 8.19
C LYS A 143 -17.81 -11.81 8.43
N TYR A 144 -17.69 -12.81 9.30
CA TYR A 144 -16.43 -13.51 9.53
C TYR A 144 -15.88 -14.17 8.27
N PHE A 145 -16.71 -14.97 7.58
CA PHE A 145 -16.27 -15.62 6.34
C PHE A 145 -15.89 -14.62 5.25
N PHE A 146 -16.63 -13.53 5.12
CA PHE A 146 -16.33 -12.45 4.18
C PHE A 146 -15.00 -11.77 4.52
N GLY A 147 -14.76 -11.40 5.77
CA GLY A 147 -13.52 -10.81 6.25
C GLY A 147 -12.31 -11.73 6.07
N ILE A 148 -12.45 -13.03 6.39
CA ILE A 148 -11.40 -14.02 6.14
C ILE A 148 -11.08 -14.11 4.65
N GLY A 149 -12.09 -14.16 3.78
CA GLY A 149 -11.89 -14.19 2.34
C GLY A 149 -11.11 -12.98 1.82
N ALA A 150 -11.52 -11.77 2.22
CA ALA A 150 -10.82 -10.54 1.85
C ALA A 150 -9.38 -10.50 2.39
N SER A 151 -9.16 -10.96 3.62
CA SER A 151 -7.81 -11.04 4.22
C SER A 151 -6.91 -12.05 3.49
N ILE A 152 -7.43 -13.21 3.10
CA ILE A 152 -6.69 -14.19 2.29
C ILE A 152 -6.30 -13.56 0.94
N ALA A 153 -7.18 -12.80 0.31
CA ALA A 153 -6.88 -12.09 -0.93
C ALA A 153 -5.71 -11.11 -0.75
N SER A 154 -5.70 -10.32 0.33
CA SER A 154 -4.60 -9.40 0.67
C SER A 154 -3.28 -10.15 0.87
N PHE A 155 -3.26 -11.22 1.66
CA PHE A 155 -2.06 -12.04 1.85
C PHE A 155 -1.52 -12.58 0.52
N LEU A 156 -2.37 -13.22 -0.26
CA LEU A 156 -1.95 -13.78 -1.56
C LEU A 156 -1.44 -12.69 -2.50
N PHE A 157 -2.11 -11.55 -2.55
CA PHE A 157 -1.72 -10.44 -3.41
C PHE A 157 -0.34 -9.88 -3.04
N PHE A 158 -0.12 -9.46 -1.79
CA PHE A 158 1.15 -8.85 -1.39
C PHE A 158 2.32 -9.82 -1.47
N PHE A 159 2.13 -11.07 -1.06
CA PHE A 159 3.17 -12.08 -1.19
C PHE A 159 3.48 -12.40 -2.65
N SER A 160 2.46 -12.56 -3.50
CA SER A 160 2.67 -12.73 -4.94
C SER A 160 3.40 -11.53 -5.54
N LEU A 161 2.96 -10.31 -5.24
CA LEU A 161 3.55 -9.08 -5.76
C LEU A 161 5.03 -8.93 -5.35
N GLY A 162 5.33 -9.10 -4.06
CA GLY A 162 6.68 -8.96 -3.52
C GLY A 162 7.64 -10.05 -4.02
N TYR A 163 7.18 -11.30 -4.08
CA TYR A 163 8.03 -12.41 -4.52
C TYR A 163 8.17 -12.49 -6.04
N LEU A 164 7.15 -12.12 -6.81
CA LEU A 164 7.30 -11.95 -8.26
C LEU A 164 8.29 -10.83 -8.57
N ALA A 165 8.21 -9.70 -7.90
CA ALA A 165 9.19 -8.63 -8.05
C ALA A 165 10.61 -9.11 -7.67
N LYS A 166 10.75 -9.88 -6.58
CA LYS A 166 12.02 -10.50 -6.18
C LYS A 166 12.56 -11.47 -7.24
N PHE A 167 11.69 -12.28 -7.83
CA PHE A 167 12.06 -13.20 -8.89
C PHE A 167 12.59 -12.48 -10.13
N PHE A 168 11.84 -11.46 -10.59
CA PHE A 168 12.24 -10.66 -11.75
C PHE A 168 13.49 -9.80 -11.50
N SER A 169 13.86 -9.55 -10.25
CA SER A 169 15.06 -8.78 -9.93
C SER A 169 16.34 -9.39 -10.50
N ASN A 170 16.39 -10.72 -10.67
CA ASN A 170 17.56 -11.41 -11.26
C ASN A 170 17.78 -11.05 -12.74
N TYR A 171 16.71 -10.66 -13.44
CA TYR A 171 16.79 -10.23 -14.85
C TYR A 171 17.10 -8.73 -14.99
N LEU A 172 17.08 -7.99 -13.87
CA LEU A 172 17.23 -6.54 -13.81
C LEU A 172 18.52 -6.11 -13.10
N ILE A 173 19.58 -6.95 -13.18
CA ILE A 173 20.87 -6.74 -12.48
C ILE A 173 21.65 -5.54 -13.03
N ASP A 174 21.34 -5.08 -14.27
CA ASP A 174 22.04 -3.97 -14.89
C ASP A 174 21.75 -2.63 -14.20
N SER A 175 22.79 -1.83 -13.98
CA SER A 175 22.70 -0.48 -13.42
C SER A 175 21.78 0.44 -14.23
N LYS A 176 21.70 0.24 -15.55
CA LYS A 176 20.78 0.97 -16.43
C LYS A 176 19.32 0.60 -16.13
N ALA A 177 19.02 -0.68 -15.94
CA ALA A 177 17.68 -1.16 -15.59
C ALA A 177 17.20 -0.54 -14.27
N TRP A 178 18.07 -0.44 -13.26
CA TRP A 178 17.74 0.23 -12.01
C TRP A 178 17.46 1.73 -12.13
N LYS A 179 18.20 2.44 -12.97
CA LYS A 179 17.90 3.85 -13.26
C LYS A 179 16.52 4.00 -13.91
N ILE A 180 16.20 3.13 -14.87
CA ILE A 180 14.89 3.12 -15.53
C ILE A 180 13.79 2.82 -14.52
N ILE A 181 13.94 1.79 -13.68
CA ILE A 181 12.95 1.45 -12.64
C ILE A 181 12.74 2.61 -11.66
N ASN A 182 13.81 3.19 -11.13
CA ASN A 182 13.71 4.33 -10.23
C ASN A 182 13.05 5.55 -10.92
N PHE A 183 13.29 5.75 -12.20
CA PHE A 183 12.64 6.79 -12.99
C PHE A 183 11.11 6.55 -13.08
N PHE A 184 10.68 5.32 -13.37
CA PHE A 184 9.26 4.96 -13.38
C PHE A 184 8.61 5.11 -12.00
N ILE A 185 9.30 4.69 -10.92
CA ILE A 185 8.82 4.88 -9.55
C ILE A 185 8.63 6.37 -9.25
N ILE A 186 9.59 7.23 -9.60
CA ILE A 186 9.50 8.68 -9.41
C ILE A 186 8.31 9.26 -10.19
N ILE A 187 8.15 8.90 -11.46
CA ILE A 187 7.02 9.37 -12.27
C ILE A 187 5.70 8.96 -11.62
N PHE A 188 5.55 7.68 -11.28
CA PHE A 188 4.32 7.17 -10.68
C PHE A 188 4.01 7.89 -9.37
N MET A 189 4.99 8.02 -8.47
CA MET A 189 4.81 8.72 -7.20
C MET A 189 4.53 10.21 -7.37
N THR A 190 5.07 10.84 -8.42
CA THR A 190 4.77 12.25 -8.75
C THR A 190 3.33 12.39 -9.25
N VAL A 191 2.87 11.50 -10.13
CA VAL A 191 1.47 11.48 -10.58
C VAL A 191 0.53 11.26 -9.40
N LEU A 192 0.84 10.31 -8.52
CA LEU A 192 0.05 10.04 -7.31
C LEU A 192 0.04 11.26 -6.37
N SER A 193 1.20 11.91 -6.16
CA SER A 193 1.29 13.13 -5.36
C SER A 193 0.46 14.26 -5.94
N SER A 194 0.44 14.42 -7.27
CA SER A 194 -0.39 15.41 -7.94
C SER A 194 -1.88 15.12 -7.78
N TYR A 195 -2.27 13.84 -7.86
CA TYR A 195 -3.65 13.41 -7.58
C TYR A 195 -4.07 13.74 -6.14
N VAL A 196 -3.26 13.37 -5.15
CA VAL A 196 -3.52 13.69 -3.74
C VAL A 196 -3.60 15.21 -3.50
N PHE A 197 -2.77 16.00 -4.20
CA PHE A 197 -2.84 17.46 -4.13
C PHE A 197 -4.16 18.02 -4.66
N ILE A 198 -4.66 17.48 -5.77
CA ILE A 198 -5.99 17.85 -6.32
C ILE A 198 -7.10 17.50 -5.33
N GLU A 199 -7.02 16.31 -4.69
CA GLU A 199 -7.99 15.93 -3.64
C GLU A 199 -7.96 16.90 -2.45
N ILE A 200 -6.77 17.32 -2.01
CA ILE A 200 -6.64 18.34 -0.94
C ILE A 200 -7.36 19.63 -1.33
N ILE A 201 -7.17 20.12 -2.57
CA ILE A 201 -7.84 21.33 -3.05
C ILE A 201 -9.37 21.16 -3.06
N ASN A 202 -9.86 20.01 -3.50
CA ASN A 202 -11.30 19.73 -3.55
C ASN A 202 -11.93 19.57 -2.14
N LEU A 203 -11.11 19.27 -1.14
CA LEU A 203 -11.54 19.14 0.25
C LEU A 203 -11.46 20.47 1.05
N ILE A 204 -10.83 21.50 0.55
CA ILE A 204 -10.82 22.84 1.13
C ILE A 204 -12.05 23.61 0.64
#